data_e35cc80a9d7b2f8aada39251f371febd
#
_entry.id   e35cc80a9d7b2f8aada39251f371febd
#
_cell.length_a   1.000
_cell.length_b   1.000
_cell.length_c   1.000
_cell.angle_alpha   90.00
_cell.angle_beta   90.00
_cell.angle_gamma   90.00
#
_symmetry.space_group_name_H-M   'P 1'
#
loop_
_entity.id
_entity.type
_entity.pdbx_description
1 polymer ?
#
loop_
_entity_poly.entity_id
_entity_poly.type
_entity_poly.pdbx_seq_one_letter_code
_entity_poly.pdbx_strand_id
1 'polypeptide(L)'
;LRELRSSMSVVVTQGEAAALLQAAPRLGRLPVAALASTLEQKIVPIRSIREVAIALVSEGVDPFIPAVGLTSRIETQLEPGAPTQEFELIGAGIFRGDRLVGFAPLDLARGLAWLVDEAPFAVATIEWPPEGESSPREARPDVSPPEAAAERDAPPGSRQPSPGQGMREPNQISPLVLRAHVQFHTEIEDGQPVVHVYAHAVDDIVTNQAGLDLTDPAVLPRLEDALAARIKDRMEGMLHLARELGADVFGFGALIRRNHPKLWRELRDDWHGYFSRLPVQIHVDVRVQRTGLTNSPAIFRREQLRR
;
A
#
# COMPACT_ATOMS: atom_id res chain seq x y z
N LEU A 1 -35.69 -17.02 10.84
CA LEU A 1 -34.58 -16.40 10.09
C LEU A 1 -34.17 -15.13 10.82
N ARG A 2 -33.10 -15.24 11.64
CA ARG A 2 -32.50 -14.06 12.27
C ARG A 2 -31.97 -13.19 11.12
N GLU A 3 -32.31 -11.92 11.16
CA GLU A 3 -31.89 -10.91 10.20
C GLU A 3 -30.41 -11.01 9.92
N LEU A 4 -30.03 -11.31 8.67
CA LEU A 4 -28.68 -11.12 8.19
C LEU A 4 -28.34 -9.66 8.44
N ARG A 5 -27.45 -9.39 9.36
CA ARG A 5 -27.05 -8.00 9.64
C ARG A 5 -26.41 -7.46 8.37
N SER A 6 -27.03 -6.47 7.78
CA SER A 6 -26.54 -5.79 6.57
C SER A 6 -25.13 -5.20 6.73
N SER A 7 -24.64 -5.15 7.97
CA SER A 7 -23.29 -4.72 8.35
C SER A 7 -22.23 -5.85 8.36
N MET A 8 -22.59 -7.10 7.99
CA MET A 8 -21.61 -8.18 7.90
C MET A 8 -20.62 -7.91 6.78
N SER A 9 -19.32 -8.04 7.09
CA SER A 9 -18.25 -7.90 6.11
C SER A 9 -18.24 -9.06 5.12
N VAL A 10 -17.91 -8.76 3.87
CA VAL A 10 -17.78 -9.72 2.77
C VAL A 10 -16.30 -9.83 2.39
N VAL A 11 -15.86 -11.05 2.10
CA VAL A 11 -14.53 -11.33 1.56
C VAL A 11 -14.64 -12.29 0.40
N VAL A 12 -13.68 -12.24 -0.51
CA VAL A 12 -13.51 -13.24 -1.57
C VAL A 12 -12.17 -13.95 -1.38
N THR A 13 -12.07 -15.16 -1.93
CA THR A 13 -10.82 -15.93 -1.95
C THR A 13 -10.48 -16.36 -3.35
N GLN A 14 -9.18 -16.49 -3.65
CA GLN A 14 -8.72 -17.06 -4.93
C GLN A 14 -8.80 -18.58 -4.98
N GLY A 15 -9.03 -19.24 -3.84
CA GLY A 15 -9.17 -20.69 -3.73
C GLY A 15 -10.55 -21.09 -3.21
N GLU A 16 -10.63 -22.33 -2.72
CA GLU A 16 -11.86 -22.83 -2.12
C GLU A 16 -12.13 -22.16 -0.76
N ALA A 17 -13.30 -21.53 -0.61
CA ALA A 17 -13.70 -20.92 0.66
C ALA A 17 -13.76 -21.95 1.82
N ALA A 18 -14.03 -23.23 1.51
CA ALA A 18 -13.99 -24.29 2.50
C ALA A 18 -12.61 -24.48 3.14
N ALA A 19 -11.53 -24.29 2.37
CA ALA A 19 -10.17 -24.38 2.88
C ALA A 19 -9.88 -23.28 3.93
N LEU A 20 -10.39 -22.06 3.70
CA LEU A 20 -10.30 -20.97 4.69
C LEU A 20 -11.01 -21.31 6.00
N LEU A 21 -12.18 -21.91 5.93
CA LEU A 21 -12.97 -22.28 7.12
C LEU A 21 -12.37 -23.47 7.88
N GLN A 22 -11.58 -24.32 7.22
CA GLN A 22 -10.90 -25.48 7.80
C GLN A 22 -9.50 -25.13 8.31
N ALA A 23 -8.95 -23.98 7.95
CA ALA A 23 -7.66 -23.55 8.44
C ALA A 23 -7.67 -23.41 9.96
N ALA A 24 -6.59 -23.87 10.59
CA ALA A 24 -6.38 -23.76 12.04
C ALA A 24 -5.31 -22.69 12.34
N PRO A 25 -5.69 -21.41 12.37
CA PRO A 25 -4.74 -20.34 12.66
C PRO A 25 -4.28 -20.40 14.13
N ARG A 26 -3.02 -20.10 14.41
CA ARG A 26 -2.49 -20.05 15.78
C ARG A 26 -3.09 -18.92 16.62
N LEU A 27 -3.29 -17.76 16.02
CA LEU A 27 -3.86 -16.59 16.64
C LEU A 27 -5.39 -16.61 16.47
N GLY A 28 -6.07 -17.14 17.46
CA GLY A 28 -7.52 -17.18 17.50
C GLY A 28 -8.06 -18.61 17.39
N ARG A 29 -8.86 -19.00 18.37
CA ARG A 29 -9.46 -20.35 18.43
C ARG A 29 -10.48 -20.62 17.32
N LEU A 30 -10.91 -19.57 16.60
CA LEU A 30 -11.90 -19.65 15.52
C LEU A 30 -11.36 -18.98 14.26
N PRO A 31 -11.41 -19.64 13.09
CA PRO A 31 -11.00 -19.07 11.81
C PRO A 31 -11.61 -17.71 11.53
N VAL A 32 -12.88 -17.51 11.86
CA VAL A 32 -13.60 -16.25 11.67
C VAL A 32 -12.99 -15.09 12.48
N ALA A 33 -12.52 -15.34 13.70
CA ALA A 33 -11.90 -14.31 14.53
C ALA A 33 -10.52 -13.90 13.98
N ALA A 34 -9.73 -14.85 13.50
CA ALA A 34 -8.44 -14.58 12.87
C ALA A 34 -8.61 -13.80 11.56
N LEU A 35 -9.60 -14.17 10.75
CA LEU A 35 -9.96 -13.44 9.53
C LEU A 35 -10.40 -12.01 9.84
N ALA A 36 -11.22 -11.79 10.86
CA ALA A 36 -11.64 -10.46 11.30
C ALA A 36 -10.43 -9.61 11.69
N SER A 37 -9.47 -10.18 12.46
CA SER A 37 -8.23 -9.48 12.83
C SER A 37 -7.37 -9.11 11.62
N THR A 38 -7.32 -9.96 10.59
CA THR A 38 -6.62 -9.65 9.34
C THR A 38 -7.26 -8.46 8.60
N LEU A 39 -8.59 -8.38 8.60
CA LEU A 39 -9.32 -7.28 7.98
C LEU A 39 -9.20 -5.97 8.79
N GLU A 40 -9.06 -6.05 10.12
CA GLU A 40 -8.89 -4.86 10.98
C GLU A 40 -7.61 -4.06 10.68
N GLN A 41 -6.65 -4.62 9.95
CA GLN A 41 -5.46 -3.89 9.48
C GLN A 41 -5.80 -2.73 8.52
N LYS A 42 -7.02 -2.70 7.96
CA LYS A 42 -7.55 -1.63 7.08
C LYS A 42 -6.66 -1.27 5.88
N ILE A 43 -5.85 -2.21 5.41
CA ILE A 43 -4.98 -2.01 4.23
C ILE A 43 -5.84 -1.92 2.96
N VAL A 44 -6.92 -2.67 2.92
CA VAL A 44 -7.95 -2.63 1.86
C VAL A 44 -9.27 -2.25 2.51
N PRO A 45 -10.05 -1.35 1.90
CA PRO A 45 -11.35 -0.98 2.45
C PRO A 45 -12.27 -2.19 2.60
N ILE A 46 -12.84 -2.37 3.79
CA ILE A 46 -13.78 -3.44 4.07
C ILE A 46 -15.13 -3.09 3.45
N ARG A 47 -15.81 -4.08 2.89
CA ARG A 47 -17.16 -3.93 2.35
C ARG A 47 -18.15 -4.79 3.11
N SER A 48 -19.25 -4.18 3.50
CA SER A 48 -20.40 -4.87 4.04
C SER A 48 -21.32 -5.41 2.92
N ILE A 49 -22.16 -6.37 3.25
CA ILE A 49 -23.21 -6.86 2.32
C ILE A 49 -24.05 -5.69 1.79
N ARG A 50 -24.37 -4.71 2.65
CA ARG A 50 -25.14 -3.53 2.26
C ARG A 50 -24.41 -2.69 1.21
N GLU A 51 -23.12 -2.42 1.40
CA GLU A 51 -22.32 -1.60 0.46
C GLU A 51 -22.19 -2.30 -0.89
N VAL A 52 -21.93 -3.62 -0.89
CA VAL A 52 -21.90 -4.40 -2.12
C VAL A 52 -23.25 -4.37 -2.82
N ALA A 53 -24.35 -4.58 -2.10
CA ALA A 53 -25.70 -4.53 -2.68
C ALA A 53 -26.04 -3.14 -3.25
N ILE A 54 -25.63 -2.05 -2.58
CA ILE A 54 -25.80 -0.69 -3.10
C ILE A 54 -24.99 -0.51 -4.39
N ALA A 55 -23.74 -0.94 -4.44
CA ALA A 55 -22.93 -0.84 -5.65
C ALA A 55 -23.55 -1.62 -6.82
N LEU A 56 -24.07 -2.82 -6.57
CA LEU A 56 -24.72 -3.67 -7.59
C LEU A 56 -25.96 -3.05 -8.23
N VAL A 57 -26.70 -2.21 -7.48
CA VAL A 57 -27.92 -1.56 -7.99
C VAL A 57 -27.71 -0.11 -8.42
N SER A 58 -26.51 0.42 -8.20
CA SER A 58 -26.17 1.81 -8.53
C SER A 58 -25.62 1.89 -9.95
N GLU A 59 -26.08 2.87 -10.72
CA GLU A 59 -25.49 3.16 -12.03
C GLU A 59 -24.15 3.85 -11.90
N GLY A 60 -23.15 3.41 -12.68
CA GLY A 60 -21.84 4.05 -12.81
C GLY A 60 -20.90 3.79 -11.63
N VAL A 61 -21.07 2.64 -10.98
CA VAL A 61 -20.11 2.12 -9.99
C VAL A 61 -20.18 0.60 -9.97
N ASP A 62 -19.02 -0.03 -9.88
CA ASP A 62 -18.88 -1.47 -9.72
C ASP A 62 -18.37 -1.82 -8.33
N PRO A 63 -18.75 -2.98 -7.75
CA PRO A 63 -18.27 -3.36 -6.44
C PRO A 63 -16.83 -3.89 -6.46
N PHE A 64 -16.14 -3.72 -5.33
CA PHE A 64 -14.95 -4.47 -5.00
C PHE A 64 -15.10 -5.10 -3.62
N ILE A 65 -14.37 -6.18 -3.37
CA ILE A 65 -14.45 -6.95 -2.12
C ILE A 65 -13.03 -7.32 -1.69
N PRO A 66 -12.64 -7.15 -0.40
CA PRO A 66 -11.34 -7.59 0.08
C PRO A 66 -11.09 -9.05 -0.25
N ALA A 67 -9.89 -9.36 -0.76
CA ALA A 67 -9.48 -10.71 -1.11
C ALA A 67 -8.53 -11.27 -0.06
N VAL A 68 -8.83 -12.48 0.43
CA VAL A 68 -8.05 -13.18 1.44
C VAL A 68 -7.57 -14.52 0.93
N GLY A 69 -6.40 -14.93 1.42
CA GLY A 69 -5.80 -16.21 1.13
C GLY A 69 -5.26 -16.88 2.38
N LEU A 70 -4.67 -18.06 2.18
CA LEU A 70 -3.93 -18.78 3.21
C LEU A 70 -2.44 -18.73 2.85
N THR A 71 -1.62 -18.36 3.82
CA THR A 71 -0.18 -18.49 3.72
C THR A 71 0.34 -19.54 4.69
N SER A 72 1.31 -20.32 4.25
CA SER A 72 2.00 -21.29 5.12
C SER A 72 3.26 -20.62 5.67
N ARG A 73 3.27 -20.21 6.92
CA ARG A 73 4.50 -19.78 7.58
C ARG A 73 5.28 -21.01 8.03
N ILE A 74 6.46 -21.16 7.45
CA ILE A 74 7.48 -22.08 7.99
C ILE A 74 8.12 -21.37 9.18
N GLU A 75 7.96 -21.95 10.36
CA GLU A 75 8.54 -21.38 11.57
C GLU A 75 10.05 -21.36 11.54
N THR A 76 10.62 -20.25 11.94
CA THR A 76 12.01 -20.14 12.39
C THR A 76 12.20 -21.00 13.64
N GLN A 77 13.07 -21.97 13.56
CA GLN A 77 13.89 -22.77 14.50
C GLN A 77 13.55 -22.86 16.01
N LEU A 78 12.58 -22.18 16.55
CA LEU A 78 12.31 -22.19 17.99
C LEU A 78 11.27 -23.22 18.46
N GLU A 79 10.41 -23.71 17.59
CA GLU A 79 9.52 -24.83 17.88
C GLU A 79 9.26 -25.67 16.62
N PRO A 80 9.68 -26.95 16.55
CA PRO A 80 9.33 -27.83 15.45
C PRO A 80 7.85 -28.20 15.55
N GLY A 81 7.01 -27.54 14.80
CA GLY A 81 5.58 -27.81 14.69
C GLY A 81 5.16 -27.98 13.23
N ALA A 82 3.98 -28.54 13.00
CA ALA A 82 3.39 -28.61 11.67
C ALA A 82 3.21 -27.20 11.09
N PRO A 83 3.39 -27.01 9.76
CA PRO A 83 3.19 -25.71 9.14
C PRO A 83 1.77 -25.19 9.45
N THR A 84 1.70 -24.04 10.11
CA THR A 84 0.43 -23.39 10.42
C THR A 84 0.00 -22.54 9.25
N GLN A 85 -1.26 -22.67 8.88
CA GLN A 85 -1.89 -21.81 7.88
C GLN A 85 -2.42 -20.55 8.56
N GLU A 86 -1.98 -19.39 8.09
CA GLU A 86 -2.49 -18.10 8.56
C GLU A 86 -3.27 -17.41 7.44
N PHE A 87 -4.24 -16.58 7.83
CA PHE A 87 -4.96 -15.74 6.88
C PHE A 87 -4.09 -14.57 6.46
N GLU A 88 -4.07 -14.31 5.18
CA GLU A 88 -3.37 -13.19 4.58
C GLU A 88 -4.32 -12.38 3.71
N LEU A 89 -4.24 -11.05 3.82
CA LEU A 89 -4.92 -10.16 2.90
C LEU A 89 -4.09 -10.09 1.61
N ILE A 90 -4.63 -10.61 0.52
CA ILE A 90 -3.93 -10.70 -0.77
C ILE A 90 -4.27 -9.56 -1.72
N GLY A 91 -5.28 -8.75 -1.40
CA GLY A 91 -5.69 -7.61 -2.20
C GLY A 91 -7.19 -7.40 -2.23
N ALA A 92 -7.76 -7.15 -3.42
CA ALA A 92 -9.18 -6.97 -3.63
C ALA A 92 -9.68 -7.71 -4.87
N GLY A 93 -10.82 -8.38 -4.77
CA GLY A 93 -11.56 -8.87 -5.92
C GLY A 93 -12.33 -7.72 -6.57
N ILE A 94 -12.18 -7.59 -7.88
CA ILE A 94 -12.78 -6.54 -8.71
C ILE A 94 -13.95 -7.14 -9.47
N PHE A 95 -15.10 -6.52 -9.35
CA PHE A 95 -16.31 -6.97 -10.00
C PHE A 95 -16.71 -5.99 -11.10
N ARG A 96 -17.36 -6.52 -12.14
CA ARG A 96 -18.10 -5.75 -13.12
C ARG A 96 -19.56 -6.19 -13.03
N GLY A 97 -20.40 -5.33 -12.46
CA GLY A 97 -21.71 -5.75 -12.01
C GLY A 97 -21.60 -6.88 -10.97
N ASP A 98 -22.28 -7.99 -11.21
CA ASP A 98 -22.31 -9.16 -10.32
C ASP A 98 -21.19 -10.19 -10.59
N ARG A 99 -20.29 -9.92 -11.54
CA ARG A 99 -19.25 -10.87 -11.96
C ARG A 99 -17.87 -10.44 -11.46
N LEU A 100 -17.17 -11.35 -10.79
CA LEU A 100 -15.74 -11.18 -10.49
C LEU A 100 -14.94 -11.23 -11.81
N VAL A 101 -14.27 -10.13 -12.15
CA VAL A 101 -13.51 -10.00 -13.41
C VAL A 101 -11.99 -10.03 -13.19
N GLY A 102 -11.53 -9.87 -11.97
CA GLY A 102 -10.09 -9.95 -11.65
C GLY A 102 -9.80 -9.69 -10.19
N PHE A 103 -8.50 -9.69 -9.88
CA PHE A 103 -7.99 -9.38 -8.55
C PHE A 103 -6.94 -8.27 -8.63
N ALA A 104 -7.09 -7.26 -7.80
CA ALA A 104 -6.04 -6.27 -7.55
C ALA A 104 -5.10 -6.82 -6.47
N PRO A 105 -3.79 -6.99 -6.73
CA PRO A 105 -2.84 -7.38 -5.71
C PRO A 105 -2.74 -6.32 -4.62
N LEU A 106 -2.23 -6.70 -3.44
CA LEU A 106 -2.26 -5.87 -2.23
C LEU A 106 -1.67 -4.46 -2.42
N ASP A 107 -0.59 -4.33 -3.19
CA ASP A 107 0.03 -3.02 -3.44
C ASP A 107 -0.90 -2.08 -4.24
N LEU A 108 -1.57 -2.60 -5.26
CA LEU A 108 -2.57 -1.83 -6.02
C LEU A 108 -3.86 -1.60 -5.22
N ALA A 109 -4.27 -2.55 -4.38
CA ALA A 109 -5.43 -2.40 -3.50
C ALA A 109 -5.23 -1.28 -2.46
N ARG A 110 -3.99 -0.95 -2.11
CA ARG A 110 -3.67 0.28 -1.36
C ARG A 110 -3.97 1.54 -2.17
N GLY A 111 -3.71 1.53 -3.47
CA GLY A 111 -4.12 2.61 -4.39
C GLY A 111 -5.63 2.75 -4.49
N LEU A 112 -6.37 1.62 -4.45
CA LEU A 112 -7.83 1.61 -4.38
C LEU A 112 -8.33 2.35 -3.13
N ALA A 113 -7.73 2.11 -1.96
CA ALA A 113 -8.12 2.79 -0.72
C ALA A 113 -8.03 4.33 -0.85
N TRP A 114 -7.01 4.84 -1.54
CA TRP A 114 -6.91 6.25 -1.87
C TRP A 114 -8.02 6.70 -2.82
N LEU A 115 -8.25 5.96 -3.91
CA LEU A 115 -9.22 6.32 -4.94
C LEU A 115 -10.69 6.23 -4.49
N VAL A 116 -10.96 5.69 -3.30
CA VAL A 116 -12.30 5.67 -2.70
C VAL A 116 -12.39 6.50 -1.39
N ASP A 117 -11.37 7.34 -1.11
CA ASP A 117 -11.26 8.18 0.09
C ASP A 117 -11.31 7.39 1.43
N GLU A 118 -10.72 6.19 1.44
CA GLU A 118 -10.69 5.31 2.61
C GLU A 118 -9.25 4.88 2.98
N ALA A 119 -8.27 5.77 2.86
CA ALA A 119 -6.84 5.49 3.09
C ALA A 119 -6.27 5.89 4.48
N PRO A 120 -7.05 6.22 5.54
CA PRO A 120 -6.46 6.59 6.82
C PRO A 120 -5.69 5.41 7.44
N PHE A 121 -4.58 5.72 8.12
CA PHE A 121 -3.67 4.76 8.78
C PHE A 121 -2.93 3.81 7.82
N ALA A 122 -2.92 4.08 6.51
CA ALA A 122 -2.07 3.35 5.59
C ALA A 122 -0.59 3.62 5.88
N VAL A 123 0.26 2.58 5.70
CA VAL A 123 1.72 2.75 5.74
C VAL A 123 2.24 2.69 4.31
N ALA A 124 2.93 3.74 3.90
CA ALA A 124 3.48 3.88 2.54
C ALA A 124 5.01 3.77 2.57
N THR A 125 5.54 2.60 2.95
CA THR A 125 7.00 2.40 3.00
C THR A 125 7.65 2.70 1.66
N ILE A 126 8.72 3.50 1.68
CA ILE A 126 9.57 3.82 0.54
C ILE A 126 11.02 3.45 0.85
N GLU A 127 11.80 3.18 -0.19
CA GLU A 127 13.26 3.09 -0.11
C GLU A 127 13.87 4.48 -0.32
N TRP A 128 14.94 4.78 0.43
CA TRP A 128 15.63 6.06 0.34
C TRP A 128 17.12 5.87 -0.01
N PRO A 129 17.71 6.68 -0.89
CA PRO A 129 17.05 7.68 -1.74
C PRO A 129 16.11 7.03 -2.75
N PRO A 130 15.08 7.77 -3.26
CA PRO A 130 14.22 7.24 -4.31
C PRO A 130 15.02 6.88 -5.55
N GLU A 131 14.48 5.94 -6.35
CA GLU A 131 15.13 5.47 -7.58
C GLU A 131 15.53 6.65 -8.49
N GLY A 132 16.79 6.67 -8.93
CA GLY A 132 17.36 7.73 -9.77
C GLY A 132 18.14 8.81 -9.03
N GLU A 133 18.15 8.82 -7.70
CA GLU A 133 19.01 9.70 -6.90
C GLU A 133 20.19 8.93 -6.27
N SER A 134 21.39 9.48 -6.40
CA SER A 134 22.58 8.92 -5.73
C SER A 134 22.51 9.14 -4.22
N SER A 135 22.81 8.10 -3.44
CA SER A 135 22.87 8.20 -1.98
C SER A 135 23.95 9.22 -1.55
N PRO A 136 23.63 10.16 -0.63
CA PRO A 136 24.63 11.06 -0.07
C PRO A 136 25.81 10.35 0.60
N ARG A 137 25.68 9.04 0.91
CA ARG A 137 26.77 8.23 1.49
C ARG A 137 27.84 7.81 0.47
N GLU A 138 27.55 7.83 -0.84
CA GLU A 138 28.53 7.49 -1.89
C GLU A 138 29.54 8.63 -2.15
N ALA A 139 29.26 9.85 -1.66
CA ALA A 139 30.16 11.00 -1.80
C ALA A 139 31.25 11.12 -0.71
N ARG A 140 31.41 10.14 0.19
CA ARG A 140 32.56 10.12 1.07
C ARG A 140 33.77 9.55 0.30
N PRO A 141 34.86 10.33 0.15
CA PRO A 141 36.08 9.78 -0.43
C PRO A 141 36.51 8.59 0.43
N ASP A 142 36.83 7.50 -0.26
CA ASP A 142 37.42 6.29 0.31
C ASP A 142 38.74 6.66 0.99
N VAL A 143 38.68 6.90 2.28
CA VAL A 143 39.87 7.02 3.13
C VAL A 143 40.20 5.59 3.55
N SER A 144 40.72 4.81 2.62
CA SER A 144 41.43 3.58 2.95
C SER A 144 42.66 3.96 3.82
N PRO A 145 42.83 3.35 4.99
CA PRO A 145 44.07 3.52 5.73
C PRO A 145 45.24 2.99 4.88
N PRO A 146 46.40 3.61 4.89
CA PRO A 146 47.55 3.14 4.14
C PRO A 146 47.91 1.71 4.58
N GLU A 147 48.02 0.80 3.60
CA GLU A 147 48.59 -0.53 3.79
C GLU A 147 50.00 -0.40 4.38
N ALA A 148 50.12 -0.62 5.68
CA ALA A 148 51.42 -0.83 6.33
C ALA A 148 51.57 -2.32 6.58
N ALA A 149 52.37 -2.92 5.71
CA ALA A 149 53.20 -4.10 5.87
C ALA A 149 53.08 -4.88 7.19
N ALA A 150 52.45 -6.07 7.12
CA ALA A 150 52.76 -7.23 7.93
C ALA A 150 52.24 -8.51 7.24
N GLU A 151 52.87 -8.87 6.13
CA GLU A 151 52.95 -10.27 5.76
C GLU A 151 54.02 -10.94 6.61
N ARG A 152 53.61 -11.95 7.39
CA ARG A 152 54.33 -13.22 7.61
C ARG A 152 53.58 -14.14 8.56
N ASP A 153 53.40 -15.40 8.08
CA ASP A 153 53.10 -16.59 8.85
C ASP A 153 51.68 -16.79 9.43
N ALA A 154 50.75 -17.24 8.60
CA ALA A 154 49.61 -18.03 9.06
C ALA A 154 49.46 -19.30 8.19
N PRO A 155 49.21 -20.52 8.78
CA PRO A 155 49.12 -21.77 8.07
C PRO A 155 47.87 -21.84 7.19
N PRO A 156 47.87 -22.61 6.07
CA PRO A 156 46.76 -22.74 5.16
C PRO A 156 45.65 -23.59 5.80
N GLY A 157 44.51 -23.03 6.12
CA GLY A 157 43.36 -23.79 6.62
C GLY A 157 42.28 -23.05 7.36
N SER A 158 42.44 -21.79 7.75
CA SER A 158 41.44 -21.04 8.52
C SER A 158 41.01 -19.78 7.81
N ARG A 159 40.37 -19.90 6.64
CA ARG A 159 39.56 -18.80 6.12
C ARG A 159 38.21 -18.82 6.83
N GLN A 160 38.14 -18.18 7.99
CA GLN A 160 36.86 -17.71 8.51
C GLN A 160 36.31 -16.69 7.52
N PRO A 161 35.01 -16.78 7.12
CA PRO A 161 34.41 -15.74 6.34
C PRO A 161 34.48 -14.44 7.11
N SER A 162 35.03 -13.40 6.49
CA SER A 162 35.10 -12.06 7.06
C SER A 162 33.70 -11.63 7.53
N PRO A 163 33.51 -11.15 8.78
CA PRO A 163 32.25 -10.59 9.24
C PRO A 163 32.09 -9.19 8.63
N GLY A 164 31.67 -9.12 7.37
CA GLY A 164 31.63 -7.85 6.64
C GLY A 164 30.75 -7.82 5.40
N GLN A 165 30.04 -8.89 5.08
CA GLN A 165 28.86 -8.78 4.22
C GLN A 165 27.61 -8.72 5.09
N GLY A 166 27.50 -7.63 5.86
CA GLY A 166 26.26 -7.23 6.48
C GLY A 166 25.23 -7.11 5.36
N MET A 167 24.12 -7.83 5.46
CA MET A 167 22.92 -7.53 4.71
C MET A 167 22.75 -6.01 4.80
N ARG A 168 22.77 -5.32 3.66
CA ARG A 168 22.40 -3.91 3.61
C ARG A 168 21.00 -3.86 4.20
N GLU A 169 20.92 -3.29 5.42
CA GLU A 169 19.60 -3.01 5.96
C GLU A 169 18.93 -2.09 4.95
N PRO A 170 17.70 -2.41 4.55
CA PRO A 170 17.00 -1.59 3.58
C PRO A 170 16.91 -0.16 4.15
N ASN A 171 17.35 0.83 3.38
CA ASN A 171 17.20 2.25 3.71
C ASN A 171 15.72 2.66 3.65
N GLN A 172 14.90 2.05 4.49
CA GLN A 172 13.46 2.22 4.46
C GLN A 172 13.00 3.36 5.34
N ILE A 173 12.01 4.08 4.84
CA ILE A 173 11.23 5.07 5.57
C ILE A 173 9.79 4.64 5.52
N SER A 174 9.16 4.55 6.69
CA SER A 174 7.77 4.16 6.81
C SER A 174 6.98 5.26 7.50
N PRO A 175 6.24 6.07 6.74
CA PRO A 175 5.26 6.98 7.29
C PRO A 175 3.99 6.22 7.70
N LEU A 176 3.30 6.77 8.68
CA LEU A 176 1.92 6.46 9.03
C LEU A 176 1.04 7.62 8.58
N VAL A 177 0.08 7.34 7.72
CA VAL A 177 -0.90 8.34 7.29
C VAL A 177 -1.84 8.67 8.46
N LEU A 178 -1.69 9.85 9.03
CA LEU A 178 -2.54 10.33 10.14
C LEU A 178 -3.88 10.83 9.64
N ARG A 179 -3.88 11.51 8.50
CA ARG A 179 -5.08 12.05 7.85
C ARG A 179 -4.90 11.92 6.35
N ALA A 180 -5.95 11.46 5.69
CA ALA A 180 -6.06 11.43 4.25
C ALA A 180 -7.42 11.97 3.85
N HIS A 181 -7.47 12.69 2.75
CA HIS A 181 -8.71 13.14 2.13
C HIS A 181 -8.54 13.20 0.63
N VAL A 182 -9.52 12.71 -0.10
CA VAL A 182 -9.52 12.73 -1.56
C VAL A 182 -10.75 13.46 -2.07
N GLN A 183 -10.53 14.42 -2.95
CA GLN A 183 -11.58 15.19 -3.62
C GLN A 183 -11.63 14.81 -5.09
N PHE A 184 -12.84 14.65 -5.60
CA PHE A 184 -13.10 14.36 -7.00
C PHE A 184 -13.80 15.54 -7.65
N HIS A 185 -13.27 16.00 -8.74
CA HIS A 185 -13.84 17.05 -9.56
C HIS A 185 -14.03 16.57 -10.98
N THR A 186 -15.08 17.03 -11.66
CA THR A 186 -15.31 16.70 -13.07
C THR A 186 -15.45 17.95 -13.88
N GLU A 187 -14.69 18.04 -14.95
CA GLU A 187 -14.75 19.10 -15.94
C GLU A 187 -15.15 18.53 -17.30
N ILE A 188 -15.66 19.40 -18.19
CA ILE A 188 -15.96 19.02 -19.55
C ILE A 188 -14.92 19.72 -20.44
N GLU A 189 -14.05 18.94 -21.05
CA GLU A 189 -13.05 19.40 -22.00
C GLU A 189 -13.40 18.82 -23.38
N ASP A 190 -13.52 19.66 -24.37
CA ASP A 190 -13.88 19.28 -25.75
C ASP A 190 -15.12 18.36 -25.84
N GLY A 191 -16.10 18.59 -24.96
CA GLY A 191 -17.34 17.82 -24.89
C GLY A 191 -17.21 16.46 -24.18
N GLN A 192 -16.05 16.12 -23.63
CA GLN A 192 -15.79 14.90 -22.89
C GLN A 192 -15.52 15.17 -21.40
N PRO A 193 -15.98 14.31 -20.50
CA PRO A 193 -15.69 14.47 -19.08
C PRO A 193 -14.24 14.09 -18.78
N VAL A 194 -13.58 14.93 -18.00
CA VAL A 194 -12.29 14.66 -17.37
C VAL A 194 -12.50 14.59 -15.87
N VAL A 195 -11.93 13.58 -15.22
CA VAL A 195 -11.99 13.44 -13.76
C VAL A 195 -10.66 13.87 -13.18
N HIS A 196 -10.70 14.83 -12.25
CA HIS A 196 -9.56 15.27 -11.45
C HIS A 196 -9.67 14.69 -10.06
N VAL A 197 -8.60 14.03 -9.60
CA VAL A 197 -8.47 13.43 -8.29
C VAL A 197 -7.41 14.19 -7.52
N TYR A 198 -7.78 14.83 -6.42
CA TYR A 198 -6.88 15.57 -5.54
C TYR A 198 -6.77 14.83 -4.20
N ALA A 199 -5.65 14.17 -3.98
CA ALA A 199 -5.36 13.45 -2.74
C ALA A 199 -4.43 14.28 -1.86
N HIS A 200 -4.81 14.49 -0.60
CA HIS A 200 -4.01 15.17 0.40
C HIS A 200 -3.77 14.25 1.57
N ALA A 201 -2.51 14.18 2.04
CA ALA A 201 -2.12 13.40 3.19
C ALA A 201 -1.34 14.24 4.20
N VAL A 202 -1.52 13.88 5.47
CA VAL A 202 -0.63 14.30 6.57
C VAL A 202 -0.10 13.05 7.22
N ASP A 203 1.22 12.90 7.15
CA ASP A 203 1.94 11.70 7.56
C ASP A 203 2.82 11.96 8.78
N ASP A 204 3.03 10.94 9.60
CA ASP A 204 4.06 10.89 10.64
C ASP A 204 5.09 9.82 10.30
N ILE A 205 6.37 10.10 10.52
CA ILE A 205 7.43 9.13 10.23
C ILE A 205 7.60 8.20 11.43
N VAL A 206 7.16 6.96 11.28
CA VAL A 206 7.25 5.92 12.34
C VAL A 206 8.53 5.09 12.24
N THR A 207 9.15 5.00 11.05
CA THR A 207 10.41 4.29 10.86
C THR A 207 11.32 5.11 9.92
N ASN A 208 12.55 5.35 10.37
CA ASN A 208 13.59 6.08 9.63
C ASN A 208 14.90 5.26 9.63
N GLN A 209 14.91 4.12 8.92
CA GLN A 209 16.10 3.27 8.78
C GLN A 209 17.17 3.89 7.86
N ALA A 210 16.75 4.81 6.99
CA ALA A 210 17.66 5.58 6.16
C ALA A 210 18.51 6.59 6.95
N GLY A 211 18.18 6.86 8.23
CA GLY A 211 18.90 7.79 9.09
C GLY A 211 18.84 9.23 8.60
N LEU A 212 17.71 9.64 7.99
CA LEU A 212 17.53 11.03 7.54
C LEU A 212 17.46 11.98 8.71
N ASP A 213 18.10 13.13 8.56
CA ASP A 213 17.89 14.26 9.47
C ASP A 213 16.61 15.01 9.04
N LEU A 214 15.51 14.68 9.68
CA LEU A 214 14.23 15.33 9.43
C LEU A 214 14.16 16.78 9.92
N THR A 215 15.22 17.27 10.59
CA THR A 215 15.33 18.69 10.98
C THR A 215 15.95 19.54 9.87
N ASP A 216 16.61 18.92 8.90
CA ASP A 216 17.16 19.60 7.73
C ASP A 216 16.02 20.08 6.80
N PRO A 217 15.90 21.40 6.56
CA PRO A 217 14.88 21.96 5.70
C PRO A 217 14.92 21.44 4.25
N ALA A 218 16.08 20.95 3.79
CA ALA A 218 16.23 20.43 2.43
C ALA A 218 15.75 18.97 2.29
N VAL A 219 15.72 18.22 3.38
CA VAL A 219 15.34 16.80 3.36
C VAL A 219 13.83 16.62 3.30
N LEU A 220 13.09 17.43 4.06
CA LEU A 220 11.66 17.24 4.25
C LEU A 220 10.85 17.37 2.94
N PRO A 221 11.03 18.40 2.09
CA PRO A 221 10.30 18.52 0.84
C PRO A 221 10.57 17.33 -0.11
N ARG A 222 11.82 16.87 -0.18
CA ARG A 222 12.18 15.70 -1.02
C ARG A 222 11.51 14.42 -0.53
N LEU A 223 11.38 14.26 0.79
CA LEU A 223 10.67 13.12 1.38
C LEU A 223 9.17 13.20 1.08
N GLU A 224 8.56 14.38 1.23
CA GLU A 224 7.16 14.63 0.89
C GLU A 224 6.87 14.32 -0.59
N ASP A 225 7.74 14.78 -1.50
CA ASP A 225 7.65 14.49 -2.94
C ASP A 225 7.77 13.00 -3.24
N ALA A 226 8.72 12.29 -2.61
CA ALA A 226 8.89 10.86 -2.81
C ALA A 226 7.69 10.04 -2.30
N LEU A 227 7.09 10.45 -1.18
CA LEU A 227 5.87 9.83 -0.65
C LEU A 227 4.68 10.11 -1.56
N ALA A 228 4.54 11.34 -2.05
CA ALA A 228 3.49 11.72 -3.00
C ALA A 228 3.59 10.92 -4.30
N ALA A 229 4.80 10.78 -4.86
CA ALA A 229 5.05 9.97 -6.04
C ALA A 229 4.64 8.50 -5.81
N ARG A 230 5.04 7.90 -4.69
CA ARG A 230 4.70 6.51 -4.36
C ARG A 230 3.18 6.27 -4.23
N ILE A 231 2.47 7.20 -3.61
CA ILE A 231 1.00 7.14 -3.50
C ILE A 231 0.38 7.26 -4.91
N LYS A 232 0.84 8.22 -5.70
CA LYS A 232 0.37 8.46 -7.06
C LYS A 232 0.56 7.21 -7.93
N ASP A 233 1.73 6.59 -7.93
CA ASP A 233 2.03 5.38 -8.69
C ASP A 233 1.06 4.24 -8.37
N ARG A 234 0.73 4.05 -7.08
CA ARG A 234 -0.27 3.06 -6.66
C ARG A 234 -1.68 3.38 -7.15
N MET A 235 -2.06 4.66 -7.11
CA MET A 235 -3.37 5.11 -7.60
C MET A 235 -3.47 4.93 -9.12
N GLU A 236 -2.44 5.32 -9.86
CA GLU A 236 -2.37 5.17 -11.32
C GLU A 236 -2.35 3.68 -11.73
N GLY A 237 -1.56 2.86 -11.03
CA GLY A 237 -1.52 1.42 -11.26
C GLY A 237 -2.88 0.75 -11.01
N MET A 238 -3.59 1.15 -9.95
CA MET A 238 -4.94 0.65 -9.68
C MET A 238 -5.95 1.12 -10.73
N LEU A 239 -5.87 2.38 -11.14
CA LEU A 239 -6.70 2.93 -12.22
C LEU A 239 -6.48 2.17 -13.54
N HIS A 240 -5.22 1.90 -13.87
CA HIS A 240 -4.86 1.12 -15.06
C HIS A 240 -5.48 -0.28 -15.03
N LEU A 241 -5.31 -1.02 -13.94
CA LEU A 241 -5.91 -2.33 -13.76
C LEU A 241 -7.45 -2.30 -13.87
N ALA A 242 -8.11 -1.33 -13.23
CA ALA A 242 -9.56 -1.20 -13.29
C ALA A 242 -10.05 -0.92 -14.71
N ARG A 243 -9.32 -0.13 -15.51
CA ARG A 243 -9.59 0.12 -16.93
C ARG A 243 -9.43 -1.14 -17.78
N GLU A 244 -8.38 -1.93 -17.56
CA GLU A 244 -8.16 -3.21 -18.25
C GLU A 244 -9.31 -4.20 -17.98
N LEU A 245 -9.79 -4.21 -16.72
CA LEU A 245 -10.93 -5.05 -16.32
C LEU A 245 -12.29 -4.48 -16.73
N GLY A 246 -12.33 -3.22 -17.19
CA GLY A 246 -13.55 -2.52 -17.54
C GLY A 246 -14.51 -2.36 -16.36
N ALA A 247 -13.99 -2.12 -15.15
CA ALA A 247 -14.75 -2.07 -13.91
C ALA A 247 -14.53 -0.75 -13.17
N ASP A 248 -15.53 0.10 -13.11
CA ASP A 248 -15.49 1.39 -12.40
C ASP A 248 -15.73 1.21 -10.89
N VAL A 249 -14.74 0.71 -10.18
CA VAL A 249 -14.80 0.51 -8.73
C VAL A 249 -14.63 1.82 -7.92
N PHE A 250 -14.39 2.94 -8.59
CA PHE A 250 -14.20 4.25 -7.97
C PHE A 250 -15.49 5.07 -7.95
N GLY A 251 -16.46 4.70 -8.80
CA GLY A 251 -17.73 5.40 -8.92
C GLY A 251 -17.62 6.70 -9.75
N PHE A 252 -16.71 6.78 -10.71
CA PHE A 252 -16.59 7.95 -11.60
C PHE A 252 -17.83 8.14 -12.45
N GLY A 253 -18.51 7.05 -12.87
CA GLY A 253 -19.81 7.14 -13.54
C GLY A 253 -20.89 7.74 -12.66
N ALA A 254 -20.95 7.35 -11.40
CA ALA A 254 -21.89 7.95 -10.45
C ALA A 254 -21.58 9.43 -10.20
N LEU A 255 -20.29 9.81 -10.19
CA LEU A 255 -19.84 11.20 -10.09
C LEU A 255 -20.30 12.02 -11.31
N ILE A 256 -20.06 11.51 -12.53
CA ILE A 256 -20.48 12.16 -13.79
C ILE A 256 -22.01 12.24 -13.85
N ARG A 257 -22.74 11.19 -13.47
CA ARG A 257 -24.20 11.21 -13.38
C ARG A 257 -24.72 12.33 -12.49
N ARG A 258 -24.07 12.56 -11.35
CA ARG A 258 -24.46 13.60 -10.40
C ARG A 258 -24.17 15.01 -10.92
N ASN A 259 -23.00 15.21 -11.53
CA ASN A 259 -22.55 16.54 -11.92
C ASN A 259 -22.98 16.92 -13.35
N HIS A 260 -23.09 15.94 -14.25
CA HIS A 260 -23.40 16.11 -15.67
C HIS A 260 -24.50 15.13 -16.15
N PRO A 261 -25.73 15.23 -15.63
CA PRO A 261 -26.79 14.24 -15.87
C PRO A 261 -27.24 14.16 -17.34
N LYS A 262 -27.01 15.19 -18.14
CA LYS A 262 -27.30 15.14 -19.58
C LYS A 262 -26.30 14.25 -20.31
N LEU A 263 -25.01 14.46 -20.03
CA LEU A 263 -23.93 13.68 -20.60
C LEU A 263 -24.00 12.21 -20.14
N TRP A 264 -24.34 11.96 -18.86
CA TRP A 264 -24.53 10.59 -18.35
C TRP A 264 -25.52 9.79 -19.18
N ARG A 265 -26.65 10.38 -19.63
CA ARG A 265 -27.65 9.69 -20.44
C ARG A 265 -27.11 9.20 -21.79
N GLU A 266 -26.05 9.84 -22.29
CA GLU A 266 -25.39 9.46 -23.54
C GLU A 266 -24.33 8.38 -23.30
N LEU A 267 -23.70 8.36 -22.11
CA LEU A 267 -22.58 7.46 -21.77
C LEU A 267 -23.01 6.16 -21.09
N ARG A 268 -24.13 6.16 -20.36
CA ARG A 268 -24.53 5.06 -19.46
C ARG A 268 -24.68 3.71 -20.16
N ASP A 269 -25.15 3.68 -21.41
CA ASP A 269 -25.46 2.44 -22.12
C ASP A 269 -24.17 1.67 -22.51
N ASP A 270 -23.03 2.36 -22.64
CA ASP A 270 -21.68 1.77 -22.82
C ASP A 270 -20.68 2.33 -21.80
N TRP A 271 -21.11 2.48 -20.55
CA TRP A 271 -20.25 3.07 -19.53
C TRP A 271 -18.93 2.33 -19.35
N HIS A 272 -18.94 0.99 -19.30
CA HIS A 272 -17.72 0.20 -19.10
C HIS A 272 -16.71 0.41 -20.26
N GLY A 273 -17.18 0.47 -21.50
CA GLY A 273 -16.34 0.78 -22.64
C GLY A 273 -15.81 2.21 -22.62
N TYR A 274 -16.62 3.16 -22.12
CA TYR A 274 -16.20 4.55 -21.96
C TYR A 274 -15.19 4.69 -20.81
N PHE A 275 -15.42 4.06 -19.66
CA PHE A 275 -14.55 4.10 -18.49
C PHE A 275 -13.12 3.67 -18.82
N SER A 276 -12.94 2.65 -19.69
CA SER A 276 -11.61 2.18 -20.08
C SER A 276 -10.71 3.26 -20.70
N ARG A 277 -11.29 4.34 -21.24
CA ARG A 277 -10.60 5.46 -21.88
C ARG A 277 -10.86 6.83 -21.23
N LEU A 278 -11.62 6.86 -20.14
CA LEU A 278 -11.97 8.09 -19.42
C LEU A 278 -10.70 8.82 -18.99
N PRO A 279 -10.49 10.11 -19.37
CA PRO A 279 -9.38 10.90 -18.88
C PRO A 279 -9.49 11.10 -17.36
N VAL A 280 -8.43 10.74 -16.65
CA VAL A 280 -8.32 10.93 -15.19
C VAL A 280 -6.96 11.53 -14.89
N GLN A 281 -6.94 12.62 -14.14
CA GLN A 281 -5.73 13.30 -13.69
C GLN A 281 -5.62 13.17 -12.17
N ILE A 282 -4.49 12.64 -11.70
CA ILE A 282 -4.25 12.38 -10.27
C ILE A 282 -3.18 13.34 -9.76
N HIS A 283 -3.55 14.11 -8.74
CA HIS A 283 -2.70 15.04 -8.02
C HIS A 283 -2.59 14.59 -6.57
N VAL A 284 -1.36 14.46 -6.07
CA VAL A 284 -1.11 14.02 -4.69
C VAL A 284 -0.22 15.05 -4.00
N ASP A 285 -0.63 15.51 -2.82
CA ASP A 285 0.14 16.36 -1.93
C ASP A 285 0.28 15.68 -0.57
N VAL A 286 1.51 15.53 -0.11
CA VAL A 286 1.82 14.92 1.19
C VAL A 286 2.53 15.93 2.06
N ARG A 287 2.13 16.01 3.32
CA ARG A 287 2.80 16.79 4.36
C ARG A 287 3.24 15.88 5.48
N VAL A 288 4.52 15.97 5.82
CA VAL A 288 5.07 15.24 6.96
C VAL A 288 4.99 16.12 8.20
N GLN A 289 4.20 15.67 9.17
CA GLN A 289 4.12 16.32 10.47
C GLN A 289 5.30 15.87 11.33
N ARG A 290 6.08 16.82 11.85
CA ARG A 290 7.17 16.51 12.77
C ARG A 290 6.61 16.20 14.15
N THR A 291 6.58 14.93 14.53
CA THR A 291 6.42 14.55 15.93
C THR A 291 7.81 14.33 16.52
N GLY A 292 8.15 15.04 17.59
CA GLY A 292 9.51 15.12 18.17
C GLY A 292 10.13 13.81 18.68
N LEU A 293 9.62 12.63 18.28
CA LEU A 293 10.06 11.33 18.77
C LEU A 293 11.12 10.63 17.90
N THR A 294 11.40 11.13 16.68
CA THR A 294 12.34 10.47 15.75
C THR A 294 13.45 11.38 15.23
N ASN A 295 13.77 12.45 15.92
CA ASN A 295 14.66 13.52 15.42
C ASN A 295 16.15 13.21 15.43
N SER A 296 16.60 12.05 15.88
CA SER A 296 18.03 11.69 15.80
C SER A 296 18.18 10.19 15.56
N PRO A 297 18.99 9.77 14.58
CA PRO A 297 19.40 8.38 14.52
C PRO A 297 20.08 8.03 15.84
N ALA A 298 19.66 6.94 16.48
CA ALA A 298 20.25 6.40 17.71
C ALA A 298 21.69 5.84 17.46
N ILE A 299 22.44 6.46 16.57
CA ILE A 299 23.85 6.15 16.36
C ILE A 299 24.65 7.05 17.31
N PHE A 300 24.90 6.55 18.51
CA PHE A 300 25.96 7.11 19.37
C PHE A 300 27.26 7.14 18.57
N ARG A 301 27.78 8.34 18.30
CA ARG A 301 29.14 8.47 17.75
C ARG A 301 30.10 7.80 18.74
N ARG A 302 30.89 6.85 18.27
CA ARG A 302 31.90 6.13 19.08
C ARG A 302 32.86 7.02 19.86
N GLU A 303 32.89 8.31 19.58
CA GLU A 303 33.72 9.31 20.25
C GLU A 303 33.19 9.75 21.63
N GLN A 304 31.92 9.48 21.95
CA GLN A 304 31.33 9.84 23.26
C GLN A 304 31.47 8.75 24.33
N LEU A 305 32.00 7.58 23.99
CA LEU A 305 32.25 6.47 24.92
C LEU A 305 33.68 6.42 25.49
N ARG A 306 34.47 7.48 25.27
CA ARG A 306 35.81 7.61 25.83
C ARG A 306 35.89 8.86 26.73
N ARG A 307 35.13 8.87 27.79
CA ARG A 307 35.42 9.69 28.98
C ARG A 307 35.08 8.91 30.24
#